data_8a2ef2c9a391ca860dfeebf31d76e486
#
_entry.id   8a2ef2c9a391ca860dfeebf31d76e486
#
_cell.length_a   1.000
_cell.length_b   1.000
_cell.length_c   1.000
_cell.angle_alpha   90.00
_cell.angle_beta   90.00
_cell.angle_gamma   90.00
#
_symmetry.space_group_name_H-M   'P 1'
#
loop_
_entity.id
_entity.type
_entity.pdbx_description
1 polymer ?
#
loop_
_entity_poly.entity_id
_entity_poly.type
_entity_poly.pdbx_seq_one_letter_code
_entity_poly.pdbx_strand_id
1 'polypeptide(L)'
;IAKEVIGIKPGFKHFATLHILNTKRGTFFLADTSINHENSTEELVDIARLTYDAVRYFAHYPVMAMVSYSNFGSNPEHGPIEIHNAIDILHRDYPEILVEGEMQVQYALNKQLRDKQFPFNKLVGKDVNTLIFPNLSAANTVFQMLLEMGAAEIVGPIQIGLNKPIHFTSIDTSVRDIVNLTTMAVIDANVYEKVTLKK
;
A
#
# COMPACT_ATOMS: atom_id res chain seq x y z
N ILE A 1 -20.32 -6.21 5.45
CA ILE A 1 -20.60 -5.72 6.82
C ILE A 1 -19.73 -4.49 7.11
N ALA A 2 -18.37 -4.56 7.09
CA ALA A 2 -17.52 -3.41 7.44
C ALA A 2 -17.84 -2.16 6.61
N LYS A 3 -17.93 -2.28 5.28
CA LYS A 3 -18.27 -1.17 4.38
C LYS A 3 -19.65 -0.56 4.67
N GLU A 4 -20.63 -1.37 5.01
CA GLU A 4 -22.03 -0.95 5.22
C GLU A 4 -22.30 -0.44 6.65
N VAL A 5 -21.68 -1.06 7.65
CA VAL A 5 -21.93 -0.75 9.07
C VAL A 5 -20.96 0.31 9.59
N ILE A 6 -19.67 0.18 9.28
CA ILE A 6 -18.62 1.12 9.70
C ILE A 6 -18.53 2.30 8.74
N GLY A 7 -18.66 2.01 7.44
CA GLY A 7 -18.52 2.97 6.35
C GLY A 7 -17.06 3.21 5.96
N ILE A 8 -16.89 3.80 4.79
CA ILE A 8 -15.60 4.21 4.24
C ILE A 8 -15.30 5.64 4.68
N LYS A 9 -14.02 5.95 4.91
CA LYS A 9 -13.52 7.28 5.26
C LYS A 9 -14.00 8.31 4.22
N PRO A 10 -14.51 9.49 4.63
CA PRO A 10 -14.94 10.53 3.72
C PRO A 10 -13.86 10.91 2.70
N GLY A 11 -14.25 11.05 1.44
CA GLY A 11 -13.35 11.37 0.34
C GLY A 11 -12.69 10.15 -0.33
N PHE A 12 -13.11 8.94 0.07
CA PHE A 12 -12.71 7.67 -0.55
C PHE A 12 -13.94 6.84 -0.92
N LYS A 13 -13.79 5.98 -1.91
CA LYS A 13 -14.81 4.98 -2.31
C LYS A 13 -14.41 3.56 -1.93
N HIS A 14 -13.13 3.36 -1.69
CA HIS A 14 -12.51 2.06 -1.43
C HIS A 14 -11.74 2.10 -0.12
N PHE A 15 -11.54 0.93 0.47
CA PHE A 15 -10.64 0.71 1.59
C PHE A 15 -9.65 -0.40 1.21
N ALA A 16 -8.53 -0.46 1.88
CA ALA A 16 -7.45 -1.36 1.52
C ALA A 16 -6.80 -2.00 2.75
N THR A 17 -5.83 -2.85 2.52
CA THR A 17 -4.96 -3.40 3.55
C THR A 17 -3.53 -2.97 3.36
N LEU A 18 -2.81 -2.90 4.47
CA LEU A 18 -1.39 -2.60 4.52
C LEU A 18 -0.68 -3.67 5.36
N HIS A 19 0.42 -4.21 4.84
CA HIS A 19 1.37 -4.97 5.63
C HIS A 19 2.66 -4.17 5.81
N ILE A 20 3.19 -4.20 7.04
CA ILE A 20 4.49 -3.63 7.39
C ILE A 20 5.48 -4.78 7.47
N LEU A 21 6.58 -4.69 6.73
CA LEU A 21 7.64 -5.69 6.67
C LEU A 21 8.94 -5.09 7.20
N ASN A 22 9.41 -5.58 8.33
CA ASN A 22 10.71 -5.22 8.87
C ASN A 22 11.77 -6.20 8.37
N THR A 23 12.61 -5.72 7.47
CA THR A 23 13.67 -6.51 6.81
C THR A 23 15.05 -6.02 7.22
N LYS A 24 16.09 -6.77 6.89
CA LYS A 24 17.48 -6.32 7.03
C LYS A 24 17.83 -5.08 6.19
N ARG A 25 17.01 -4.77 5.18
CA ARG A 25 17.18 -3.59 4.30
C ARG A 25 16.39 -2.36 4.78
N GLY A 26 15.62 -2.51 5.85
CA GLY A 26 14.72 -1.49 6.38
C GLY A 26 13.26 -1.91 6.36
N THR A 27 12.39 -0.97 6.70
CA THR A 27 10.94 -1.18 6.75
C THR A 27 10.32 -0.96 5.36
N PHE A 28 9.53 -1.93 4.91
CA PHE A 28 8.74 -1.87 3.68
C PHE A 28 7.25 -1.95 3.98
N PHE A 29 6.46 -1.39 3.08
CA PHE A 29 5.01 -1.39 3.14
C PHE A 29 4.44 -2.02 1.88
N LEU A 30 3.53 -2.98 2.02
CA LEU A 30 2.84 -3.65 0.90
C LEU A 30 1.35 -3.35 0.94
N ALA A 31 0.79 -2.83 -0.14
CA ALA A 31 -0.63 -2.52 -0.32
C ALA A 31 -1.10 -2.96 -1.73
N ASP A 32 -2.26 -3.45 -1.93
CA ASP A 32 -3.29 -4.07 -1.08
C ASP A 32 -3.14 -5.59 -1.18
N THR A 33 -2.94 -6.26 -0.07
CA THR A 33 -2.55 -7.69 -0.08
C THR A 33 -3.69 -8.63 0.27
N SER A 34 -4.90 -8.11 0.59
CA SER A 34 -5.92 -8.97 1.21
C SER A 34 -7.37 -8.67 0.82
N ILE A 35 -7.67 -7.61 0.07
CA ILE A 35 -9.07 -7.17 -0.12
C ILE A 35 -9.46 -7.04 -1.60
N ASN A 36 -8.82 -6.16 -2.36
CA ASN A 36 -9.32 -5.81 -3.69
C ASN A 36 -8.79 -6.79 -4.74
N HIS A 37 -9.70 -7.48 -5.43
CA HIS A 37 -9.36 -8.59 -6.33
C HIS A 37 -8.70 -8.14 -7.62
N GLU A 38 -9.31 -7.20 -8.31
CA GLU A 38 -8.77 -6.54 -9.50
C GLU A 38 -8.92 -5.03 -9.30
N ASN A 39 -7.84 -4.29 -9.48
CA ASN A 39 -7.83 -2.90 -9.17
C ASN A 39 -8.08 -2.06 -10.43
N SER A 40 -9.21 -1.36 -10.46
CA SER A 40 -9.45 -0.29 -11.42
C SER A 40 -8.54 0.92 -11.14
N THR A 41 -8.44 1.81 -12.10
CA THR A 41 -7.75 3.10 -11.94
C THR A 41 -8.18 3.84 -10.67
N GLU A 42 -9.50 3.94 -10.39
CA GLU A 42 -10.01 4.62 -9.19
C GLU A 42 -9.60 3.92 -7.90
N GLU A 43 -9.63 2.58 -7.87
CA GLU A 43 -9.19 1.80 -6.71
C GLU A 43 -7.70 1.98 -6.44
N LEU A 44 -6.87 1.95 -7.47
CA LEU A 44 -5.42 2.19 -7.35
C LEU A 44 -5.12 3.60 -6.81
N VAL A 45 -5.86 4.61 -7.24
CA VAL A 45 -5.73 5.99 -6.71
C VAL A 45 -6.11 6.02 -5.23
N ASP A 46 -7.23 5.42 -4.84
CA ASP A 46 -7.65 5.37 -3.43
C ASP A 46 -6.66 4.58 -2.57
N ILE A 47 -6.17 3.41 -3.05
CA ILE A 47 -5.16 2.59 -2.38
C ILE A 47 -3.87 3.41 -2.15
N ALA A 48 -3.40 4.13 -3.17
CA ALA A 48 -2.19 4.95 -3.06
C ALA A 48 -2.35 6.07 -2.02
N ARG A 49 -3.46 6.80 -2.04
CA ARG A 49 -3.76 7.87 -1.09
C ARG A 49 -3.88 7.36 0.35
N LEU A 50 -4.62 6.27 0.54
CA LEU A 50 -4.76 5.62 1.85
C LEU A 50 -3.43 5.09 2.37
N THR A 51 -2.63 4.50 1.50
CA THR A 51 -1.29 4.00 1.83
C THR A 51 -0.35 5.16 2.19
N TYR A 52 -0.40 6.26 1.45
CA TYR A 52 0.37 7.47 1.78
C TYR A 52 0.06 7.98 3.19
N ASP A 53 -1.22 8.13 3.53
CA ASP A 53 -1.66 8.55 4.87
C ASP A 53 -1.16 7.56 5.94
N ALA A 54 -1.33 6.26 5.71
CA ALA A 54 -0.96 5.22 6.67
C ALA A 54 0.56 5.15 6.90
N VAL A 55 1.37 5.18 5.85
CA VAL A 55 2.84 5.15 5.97
C VAL A 55 3.35 6.38 6.74
N ARG A 56 2.77 7.54 6.50
CA ARG A 56 3.08 8.76 7.27
C ARG A 56 2.64 8.67 8.73
N TYR A 57 1.52 8.01 8.99
CA TYR A 57 1.07 7.74 10.35
C TYR A 57 2.09 6.91 11.15
N PHE A 58 2.79 5.98 10.48
CA PHE A 58 3.90 5.21 11.04
C PHE A 58 5.25 5.97 11.04
N ALA A 59 5.22 7.29 10.89
CA ALA A 59 6.40 8.17 10.89
C ALA A 59 7.45 7.85 9.79
N HIS A 60 7.00 7.26 8.67
CA HIS A 60 7.82 7.07 7.48
C HIS A 60 7.41 8.04 6.37
N TYR A 61 8.38 8.39 5.50
CA TYR A 61 8.08 9.11 4.26
C TYR A 61 7.86 8.09 3.15
N PRO A 62 6.64 7.99 2.57
CA PRO A 62 6.36 7.01 1.55
C PRO A 62 7.03 7.37 0.22
N VAL A 63 7.84 6.45 -0.31
CA VAL A 63 8.37 6.46 -1.67
C VAL A 63 7.78 5.25 -2.35
N MET A 64 6.76 5.47 -3.19
CA MET A 64 5.86 4.42 -3.64
C MET A 64 6.15 3.99 -5.07
N ALA A 65 6.10 2.68 -5.32
CA ALA A 65 6.12 2.11 -6.66
C ALA A 65 4.85 1.27 -6.89
N MET A 66 4.13 1.55 -7.97
CA MET A 66 3.10 0.66 -8.48
C MET A 66 3.75 -0.39 -9.36
N VAL A 67 3.67 -1.64 -8.93
CA VAL A 67 4.40 -2.74 -9.57
C VAL A 67 3.55 -3.50 -10.57
N SER A 68 4.22 -3.96 -11.62
CA SER A 68 3.62 -4.75 -12.70
C SER A 68 4.68 -5.67 -13.32
N TYR A 69 4.28 -6.45 -14.33
CA TYR A 69 5.19 -7.20 -15.19
C TYR A 69 5.78 -6.35 -16.33
N SER A 70 5.27 -5.14 -16.57
CA SER A 70 5.73 -4.18 -17.57
C SER A 70 6.40 -2.96 -16.93
N ASN A 71 6.91 -2.03 -17.73
CA ASN A 71 7.58 -0.83 -17.27
C ASN A 71 7.14 0.38 -18.11
N PHE A 72 6.60 1.41 -17.46
CA PHE A 72 6.35 2.75 -18.01
C PHE A 72 5.66 2.74 -19.39
N GLY A 73 4.52 2.03 -19.53
CA GLY A 73 3.75 1.98 -20.77
C GLY A 73 4.31 1.03 -21.83
N SER A 74 5.25 0.15 -21.50
CA SER A 74 5.83 -0.81 -22.45
C SER A 74 4.85 -1.89 -22.89
N ASN A 75 3.71 -2.06 -22.21
CA ASN A 75 2.67 -3.01 -22.54
C ASN A 75 1.29 -2.34 -22.53
N PRO A 76 0.53 -2.38 -23.63
CA PRO A 76 -0.79 -1.75 -23.75
C PRO A 76 -1.95 -2.62 -23.22
N GLU A 77 -1.70 -3.67 -22.46
CA GLU A 77 -2.75 -4.51 -21.86
C GLU A 77 -3.47 -3.80 -20.73
N HIS A 78 -4.68 -4.26 -20.40
CA HIS A 78 -5.59 -3.62 -19.46
C HIS A 78 -4.96 -3.32 -18.10
N GLY A 79 -4.29 -4.28 -17.48
CA GLY A 79 -3.71 -4.11 -16.15
C GLY A 79 -2.65 -2.98 -16.07
N PRO A 80 -1.63 -2.95 -16.94
CA PRO A 80 -0.68 -1.85 -17.03
C PRO A 80 -1.31 -0.49 -17.33
N ILE A 81 -2.33 -0.44 -18.18
CA ILE A 81 -3.05 0.81 -18.51
C ILE A 81 -3.76 1.37 -17.28
N GLU A 82 -4.40 0.54 -16.46
CA GLU A 82 -5.06 0.99 -15.23
C GLU A 82 -4.05 1.65 -14.26
N ILE A 83 -2.86 1.04 -14.13
CA ILE A 83 -1.80 1.62 -13.29
C ILE A 83 -1.30 2.95 -13.87
N HIS A 84 -1.07 3.00 -15.18
CA HIS A 84 -0.61 4.22 -15.86
C HIS A 84 -1.59 5.37 -15.64
N ASN A 85 -2.88 5.13 -15.87
CA ASN A 85 -3.93 6.11 -15.64
C ASN A 85 -3.99 6.55 -14.17
N ALA A 86 -3.81 5.64 -13.22
CA ALA A 86 -3.78 5.98 -11.79
C ALA A 86 -2.57 6.87 -11.44
N ILE A 87 -1.40 6.60 -12.01
CA ILE A 87 -0.20 7.42 -11.86
C ILE A 87 -0.43 8.83 -12.41
N ASP A 88 -1.03 8.96 -13.59
CA ASP A 88 -1.34 10.26 -14.19
C ASP A 88 -2.29 11.09 -13.31
N ILE A 89 -3.32 10.46 -12.75
CA ILE A 89 -4.24 11.12 -11.81
C ILE A 89 -3.49 11.56 -10.54
N LEU A 90 -2.68 10.67 -9.96
CA LEU A 90 -1.91 10.97 -8.75
C LEU A 90 -0.91 12.12 -8.99
N HIS A 91 -0.22 12.12 -10.11
CA HIS A 91 0.71 13.19 -10.47
C HIS A 91 0.03 14.54 -10.68
N ARG A 92 -1.19 14.55 -11.21
CA ARG A 92 -1.96 15.76 -11.49
C ARG A 92 -2.64 16.30 -10.24
N ASP A 93 -3.33 15.45 -9.49
CA ASP A 93 -4.28 15.84 -8.45
C ASP A 93 -3.69 15.74 -7.02
N TYR A 94 -2.60 14.96 -6.83
CA TYR A 94 -1.95 14.69 -5.54
C TYR A 94 -0.42 14.77 -5.65
N PRO A 95 0.14 15.94 -6.05
CA PRO A 95 1.58 16.09 -6.34
C PRO A 95 2.49 15.87 -5.12
N GLU A 96 1.95 15.90 -3.90
CA GLU A 96 2.66 15.59 -2.67
C GLU A 96 2.95 14.09 -2.51
N ILE A 97 2.21 13.23 -3.22
CA ILE A 97 2.38 11.79 -3.20
C ILE A 97 3.50 11.40 -4.16
N LEU A 98 4.63 10.97 -3.61
CA LEU A 98 5.75 10.50 -4.40
C LEU A 98 5.53 9.05 -4.83
N VAL A 99 4.98 8.87 -6.02
CA VAL A 99 4.66 7.57 -6.61
C VAL A 99 5.09 7.51 -8.06
N GLU A 100 5.44 6.31 -8.53
CA GLU A 100 5.82 6.06 -9.93
C GLU A 100 5.49 4.63 -10.34
N GLY A 101 5.36 4.38 -11.63
CA GLY A 101 5.05 3.08 -12.23
C GLY A 101 4.38 3.26 -13.60
N GLU A 102 3.84 2.19 -14.18
CA GLU A 102 4.08 0.82 -13.69
C GLU A 102 5.55 0.42 -13.87
N MET A 103 6.06 -0.40 -12.97
CA MET A 103 7.41 -0.95 -13.10
C MET A 103 7.54 -2.34 -12.49
N GLN A 104 8.46 -3.13 -13.01
CA GLN A 104 8.80 -4.42 -12.42
C GLN A 104 9.46 -4.26 -11.05
N VAL A 105 9.22 -5.23 -10.14
CA VAL A 105 9.74 -5.21 -8.76
C VAL A 105 11.26 -5.01 -8.70
N GLN A 106 12.01 -5.56 -9.66
CA GLN A 106 13.47 -5.36 -9.72
C GLN A 106 13.85 -3.88 -9.88
N TYR A 107 13.12 -3.09 -10.66
CA TYR A 107 13.37 -1.66 -10.81
C TYR A 107 12.85 -0.86 -9.61
N ALA A 108 11.74 -1.28 -9.02
CA ALA A 108 11.26 -0.68 -7.79
C ALA A 108 12.31 -0.78 -6.66
N LEU A 109 12.88 -1.96 -6.45
CA LEU A 109 13.77 -2.26 -5.33
C LEU A 109 15.28 -2.06 -5.61
N ASN A 110 15.67 -1.83 -6.85
CA ASN A 110 17.05 -1.53 -7.23
C ASN A 110 17.15 -0.12 -7.83
N LYS A 111 17.41 0.84 -6.96
CA LYS A 111 17.53 2.26 -7.30
C LYS A 111 18.51 2.52 -8.45
N GLN A 112 19.72 1.94 -8.38
CA GLN A 112 20.76 2.16 -9.38
C GLN A 112 20.35 1.66 -10.76
N LEU A 113 19.71 0.49 -10.81
CA LEU A 113 19.22 -0.09 -12.06
C LEU A 113 18.06 0.74 -12.64
N ARG A 114 17.10 1.13 -11.79
CA ARG A 114 15.97 1.98 -12.19
C ARG A 114 16.44 3.32 -12.75
N ASP A 115 17.28 4.02 -12.01
CA ASP A 115 17.71 5.38 -12.34
C ASP A 115 18.56 5.40 -13.62
N LYS A 116 19.34 4.33 -13.86
CA LYS A 116 20.09 4.15 -15.10
C LYS A 116 19.19 3.86 -16.30
N GLN A 117 18.19 2.97 -16.12
CA GLN A 117 17.34 2.50 -17.22
C GLN A 117 16.21 3.49 -17.54
N PHE A 118 15.68 4.17 -16.51
CA PHE A 118 14.55 5.09 -16.62
C PHE A 118 14.89 6.44 -15.96
N PRO A 119 15.83 7.24 -16.51
CA PRO A 119 16.27 8.48 -15.88
C PRO A 119 15.19 9.57 -15.80
N PHE A 120 14.07 9.39 -16.48
CA PHE A 120 12.92 10.30 -16.46
C PHE A 120 11.97 10.07 -15.26
N ASN A 121 12.12 8.96 -14.51
CA ASN A 121 11.21 8.64 -13.42
C ASN A 121 11.34 9.62 -12.24
N LYS A 122 10.23 9.87 -11.53
CA LYS A 122 10.20 10.82 -10.39
C LYS A 122 10.89 10.30 -9.12
N LEU A 123 11.26 9.02 -9.07
CA LEU A 123 11.93 8.41 -7.92
C LEU A 123 13.45 8.39 -8.03
N VAL A 124 14.05 9.12 -9.00
CA VAL A 124 15.51 9.18 -9.17
C VAL A 124 16.18 9.57 -7.86
N GLY A 125 17.20 8.81 -7.46
CA GLY A 125 17.97 9.03 -6.23
C GLY A 125 17.27 8.57 -4.94
N LYS A 126 16.03 8.08 -5.00
CA LYS A 126 15.22 7.69 -3.82
C LYS A 126 15.10 6.18 -3.71
N ASP A 127 15.11 5.68 -2.49
CA ASP A 127 14.87 4.26 -2.21
C ASP A 127 13.37 4.05 -2.00
N VAL A 128 12.77 3.16 -2.79
CA VAL A 128 11.37 2.76 -2.64
C VAL A 128 11.22 1.95 -1.36
N ASN A 129 10.23 2.31 -0.57
CA ASN A 129 9.86 1.61 0.65
C ASN A 129 8.40 1.12 0.65
N THR A 130 7.63 1.46 -0.38
CA THR A 130 6.20 1.13 -0.45
C THR A 130 5.87 0.55 -1.82
N LEU A 131 5.28 -0.63 -1.84
CA LEU A 131 4.85 -1.31 -3.06
C LEU A 131 3.34 -1.41 -3.11
N ILE A 132 2.75 -1.00 -4.24
CA ILE A 132 1.32 -1.14 -4.55
C ILE A 132 1.19 -2.13 -5.69
N PHE A 133 0.35 -3.13 -5.50
CA PHE A 133 0.19 -4.24 -6.45
C PHE A 133 -1.03 -4.05 -7.36
N PRO A 134 -1.00 -4.62 -8.59
CA PRO A 134 -2.09 -4.45 -9.56
C PRO A 134 -3.36 -5.19 -9.15
N ASN A 135 -3.24 -6.25 -8.37
CA ASN A 135 -4.37 -7.09 -7.97
C ASN A 135 -3.99 -7.97 -6.77
N LEU A 136 -5.00 -8.57 -6.15
CA LEU A 136 -4.86 -9.43 -4.98
C LEU A 136 -3.96 -10.65 -5.24
N SER A 137 -4.06 -11.26 -6.41
CA SER A 137 -3.28 -12.47 -6.73
C SER A 137 -1.77 -12.18 -6.69
N ALA A 138 -1.34 -11.09 -7.33
CA ALA A 138 0.07 -10.69 -7.31
C ALA A 138 0.53 -10.32 -5.90
N ALA A 139 -0.25 -9.50 -5.20
CA ALA A 139 0.07 -9.02 -3.87
C ALA A 139 0.16 -10.15 -2.84
N ASN A 140 -0.87 -11.01 -2.80
CA ASN A 140 -0.95 -12.13 -1.86
C ASN A 140 0.16 -13.16 -2.12
N THR A 141 0.44 -13.49 -3.38
CA THR A 141 1.53 -14.43 -3.74
C THR A 141 2.88 -13.92 -3.25
N VAL A 142 3.20 -12.65 -3.49
CA VAL A 142 4.45 -12.05 -3.02
C VAL A 142 4.51 -12.02 -1.50
N PHE A 143 3.42 -11.63 -0.85
CA PHE A 143 3.31 -11.59 0.61
C PHE A 143 3.56 -12.98 1.22
N GLN A 144 2.84 -14.01 0.76
CA GLN A 144 3.00 -15.38 1.25
C GLN A 144 4.41 -15.92 1.01
N MET A 145 5.00 -15.64 -0.15
CA MET A 145 6.38 -16.04 -0.44
C MET A 145 7.38 -15.41 0.54
N LEU A 146 7.25 -14.11 0.81
CA LEU A 146 8.13 -13.41 1.77
C LEU A 146 7.96 -13.94 3.20
N LEU A 147 6.74 -14.31 3.59
CA LEU A 147 6.42 -14.88 4.88
C LEU A 147 7.08 -16.25 5.04
N GLU A 148 6.85 -17.17 4.11
CA GLU A 148 7.39 -18.54 4.17
C GLU A 148 8.91 -18.59 4.04
N MET A 149 9.51 -17.66 3.32
CA MET A 149 10.97 -17.53 3.22
C MET A 149 11.62 -16.91 4.47
N GLY A 150 10.83 -16.46 5.45
CA GLY A 150 11.33 -15.76 6.64
C GLY A 150 12.09 -14.47 6.30
N ALA A 151 11.71 -13.80 5.21
CA ALA A 151 12.43 -12.64 4.70
C ALA A 151 12.23 -11.38 5.56
N ALA A 152 11.18 -11.33 6.37
CA ALA A 152 10.83 -10.18 7.19
C ALA A 152 10.03 -10.57 8.44
N GLU A 153 10.07 -9.72 9.46
CA GLU A 153 9.04 -9.69 10.50
C GLU A 153 7.85 -8.88 9.95
N ILE A 154 6.66 -9.47 10.00
CA ILE A 154 5.47 -8.89 9.34
C ILE A 154 4.46 -8.45 10.40
N VAL A 155 3.89 -7.28 10.22
CA VAL A 155 2.75 -6.77 10.99
C VAL A 155 1.60 -6.48 10.02
N GLY A 156 0.43 -7.02 10.29
CA GLY A 156 -0.75 -6.86 9.44
C GLY A 156 -1.60 -8.14 9.37
N PRO A 157 -2.65 -8.14 8.54
CA PRO A 157 -3.10 -7.04 7.68
C PRO A 157 -3.76 -5.89 8.48
N ILE A 158 -3.29 -4.68 8.27
CA ILE A 158 -3.85 -3.46 8.85
C ILE A 158 -4.88 -2.92 7.86
N GLN A 159 -6.15 -2.80 8.26
CA GLN A 159 -7.19 -2.21 7.41
C GLN A 159 -7.06 -0.69 7.43
N ILE A 160 -7.02 -0.07 6.26
CA ILE A 160 -6.92 1.38 6.06
C ILE A 160 -8.10 1.89 5.23
N GLY A 161 -8.61 3.08 5.55
CA GLY A 161 -9.68 3.71 4.78
C GLY A 161 -11.09 3.45 5.31
N LEU A 162 -11.27 2.83 6.48
CA LEU A 162 -12.56 2.72 7.16
C LEU A 162 -12.78 3.88 8.13
N ASN A 163 -14.06 4.21 8.41
CA ASN A 163 -14.43 5.31 9.29
C ASN A 163 -14.04 5.10 10.76
N LYS A 164 -13.87 3.86 11.17
CA LYS A 164 -13.43 3.50 12.53
C LYS A 164 -12.41 2.38 12.45
N PRO A 165 -11.53 2.29 13.45
CA PRO A 165 -10.55 1.20 13.54
C PRO A 165 -11.25 -0.16 13.60
N ILE A 166 -10.92 -1.00 12.66
CA ILE A 166 -11.32 -2.40 12.61
C ILE A 166 -10.26 -3.17 11.86
N HIS A 167 -9.84 -4.32 12.39
CA HIS A 167 -8.87 -5.19 11.73
C HIS A 167 -9.44 -6.61 11.67
N PHE A 168 -9.11 -7.33 10.61
CA PHE A 168 -9.54 -8.71 10.39
C PHE A 168 -8.33 -9.62 10.56
N THR A 169 -8.54 -10.74 11.21
CA THR A 169 -7.53 -11.79 11.38
C THR A 169 -8.10 -13.12 10.90
N SER A 170 -7.23 -14.05 10.52
CA SER A 170 -7.62 -15.43 10.27
C SER A 170 -7.66 -16.23 11.57
N ILE A 171 -8.26 -17.43 11.53
CA ILE A 171 -8.41 -18.28 12.72
C ILE A 171 -7.07 -18.85 13.21
N ASP A 172 -6.08 -18.89 12.35
CA ASP A 172 -4.71 -19.37 12.59
C ASP A 172 -3.71 -18.25 12.94
N THR A 173 -4.22 -17.02 13.15
CA THR A 173 -3.40 -15.86 13.49
C THR A 173 -2.65 -16.09 14.81
N SER A 174 -1.36 -15.78 14.83
CA SER A 174 -0.53 -15.93 16.03
C SER A 174 -0.96 -14.98 17.15
N VAL A 175 -0.69 -15.37 18.40
CA VAL A 175 -0.94 -14.52 19.57
C VAL A 175 -0.22 -13.16 19.44
N ARG A 176 0.99 -13.16 18.90
CA ARG A 176 1.76 -11.93 18.65
C ARG A 176 1.03 -10.99 17.70
N ASP A 177 0.49 -11.53 16.61
CA ASP A 177 -0.21 -10.71 15.61
C ASP A 177 -1.54 -10.18 16.13
N ILE A 178 -2.26 -10.97 16.95
CA ILE A 178 -3.47 -10.51 17.64
C ILE A 178 -3.14 -9.33 18.57
N VAL A 179 -2.07 -9.43 19.35
CA VAL A 179 -1.62 -8.35 20.23
C VAL A 179 -1.22 -7.11 19.42
N ASN A 180 -0.47 -7.28 18.33
CA ASN A 180 -0.07 -6.19 17.46
C ASN A 180 -1.30 -5.47 16.88
N LEU A 181 -2.23 -6.20 16.26
CA LEU A 181 -3.44 -5.62 15.66
C LEU A 181 -4.36 -4.97 16.69
N THR A 182 -4.48 -5.58 17.89
CA THR A 182 -5.24 -4.98 18.99
C THR A 182 -4.61 -3.65 19.44
N THR A 183 -3.29 -3.61 19.55
CA THR A 183 -2.55 -2.39 19.90
C THR A 183 -2.77 -1.30 18.86
N MET A 184 -2.71 -1.66 17.56
CA MET A 184 -3.01 -0.73 16.46
C MET A 184 -4.43 -0.19 16.55
N ALA A 185 -5.42 -1.05 16.74
CA ALA A 185 -6.82 -0.63 16.87
C ALA A 185 -7.04 0.34 18.04
N VAL A 186 -6.38 0.13 19.18
CA VAL A 186 -6.46 1.03 20.34
C VAL A 186 -5.81 2.39 20.04
N ILE A 187 -4.63 2.39 19.40
CA ILE A 187 -3.95 3.63 19.01
C ILE A 187 -4.82 4.43 18.02
N ASP A 188 -5.36 3.78 17.00
CA ASP A 188 -6.23 4.40 16.01
C ASP A 188 -7.50 4.97 16.64
N ALA A 189 -8.13 4.23 17.57
CA ALA A 189 -9.30 4.71 18.30
C ALA A 189 -9.00 5.97 19.11
N ASN A 190 -7.88 6.02 19.83
CA ASN A 190 -7.46 7.19 20.60
C ASN A 190 -7.17 8.41 19.71
N VAL A 191 -6.61 8.21 18.54
CA VAL A 191 -6.38 9.30 17.58
C VAL A 191 -7.71 9.79 17.01
N TYR A 192 -8.61 8.87 16.66
CA TYR A 192 -9.95 9.20 16.15
C TYR A 192 -10.75 10.05 17.16
N GLU A 193 -10.77 9.66 18.43
CA GLU A 193 -11.46 10.43 19.49
C GLU A 193 -10.88 11.84 19.65
N LYS A 194 -9.55 11.99 19.67
CA LYS A 194 -8.89 13.32 19.78
C LYS A 194 -9.22 14.24 18.61
N VAL A 195 -9.41 13.70 17.41
CA VAL A 195 -9.77 14.49 16.21
C VAL A 195 -11.25 14.85 16.23
N THR A 196 -12.12 13.96 16.72
CA THR A 196 -13.57 14.17 16.77
C THR A 196 -13.96 15.17 17.88
N LEU A 197 -13.26 15.15 19.01
CA LEU A 197 -13.53 16.07 20.14
C LEU A 197 -12.99 17.50 19.91
N LYS A 198 -12.20 17.72 18.86
CA LYS A 198 -11.69 19.06 18.49
C LYS A 198 -12.52 19.78 17.42
N LYS A 199 -13.58 19.15 16.94
CA LYS A 199 -14.59 19.75 16.06
C LYS A 199 -15.84 20.12 16.83
#